data_37f5c3b9a7a98fc10c90f0677a0597d1
#
_entry.id   37f5c3b9a7a98fc10c90f0677a0597d1
#
_cell.length_a   1.000
_cell.length_b   1.000
_cell.length_c   1.000
_cell.angle_alpha   90.00
_cell.angle_beta   90.00
_cell.angle_gamma   90.00
#
_symmetry.space_group_name_H-M   'P 1'
#
loop_
_entity.id
_entity.type
_entity.pdbx_description
1 polymer ?
#
loop_
_entity_poly.entity_id
_entity_poly.type
_entity_poly.pdbx_seq_one_letter_code
_entity_poly.pdbx_strand_id
1 'polypeptide(L)'
;MQSPKPYRVQRPWGEFVEFTRNAPSTVKLIIVNAGESLRLQTHQERDEFWRIMSGEGTIRIGDKTHPAVVGADYFIPRTIAHRISAGTSSLVVLEIAFGRADEKDIVRLEDSYGRTS
;
A
#
# COMPACT_ATOMS: atom_id res chain seq x y z
N MET A 1 17.23 5.58 -0.94
CA MET A 1 15.98 6.24 -1.33
C MET A 1 15.32 6.85 -0.12
N GLN A 2 14.84 8.06 -0.26
CA GLN A 2 14.10 8.70 0.82
C GLN A 2 12.70 8.12 0.93
N SER A 3 12.23 8.01 2.18
CA SER A 3 10.85 7.64 2.44
C SER A 3 9.93 8.73 1.87
N PRO A 4 8.97 8.39 1.01
CA PRO A 4 8.04 9.37 0.48
C PRO A 4 7.11 9.86 1.61
N LYS A 5 7.04 11.18 1.76
CA LYS A 5 6.14 11.80 2.72
C LYS A 5 5.22 12.74 1.96
N PRO A 6 3.91 12.61 2.13
CA PRO A 6 2.99 13.56 1.52
C PRO A 6 3.30 14.97 1.98
N TYR A 7 3.24 15.90 1.05
CA TYR A 7 3.48 17.31 1.33
C TYR A 7 2.16 18.06 1.29
N ARG A 8 1.78 18.65 2.41
CA ARG A 8 0.50 19.34 2.57
C ARG A 8 0.68 20.84 2.47
N VAL A 9 -0.10 21.47 1.61
CA VAL A 9 -0.02 22.91 1.36
C VAL A 9 -1.38 23.54 1.63
N GLN A 10 -1.39 24.53 2.53
CA GLN A 10 -2.60 25.31 2.86
C GLN A 10 -2.79 26.45 1.85
N ARG A 11 -4.04 26.68 1.48
CA ARG A 11 -4.43 27.75 0.56
C ARG A 11 -5.71 28.41 1.10
N PRO A 12 -6.05 29.64 0.65
CA PRO A 12 -7.28 30.29 1.11
C PRO A 12 -8.56 29.48 0.86
N TRP A 13 -8.58 28.65 -0.19
CA TRP A 13 -9.74 27.81 -0.53
C TRP A 13 -9.71 26.44 0.14
N GLY A 14 -8.65 26.10 0.88
CA GLY A 14 -8.50 24.79 1.49
C GLY A 14 -7.06 24.32 1.45
N GLU A 15 -6.83 23.10 0.98
CA GLU A 15 -5.47 22.56 0.92
C GLU A 15 -5.34 21.53 -0.20
N PHE A 16 -4.11 21.24 -0.56
CA PHE A 16 -3.81 20.06 -1.37
C PHE A 16 -2.72 19.24 -0.71
N VAL A 17 -2.71 17.95 -1.03
CA VAL A 17 -1.70 17.02 -0.55
C VAL A 17 -0.98 16.46 -1.76
N GLU A 18 0.32 16.67 -1.82
CA GLU A 18 1.14 16.19 -2.92
C GLU A 18 1.87 14.93 -2.50
N PHE A 19 1.66 13.85 -3.23
CA PHE A 19 2.27 12.56 -2.88
C PHE A 19 3.60 12.35 -3.58
N THR A 20 3.75 12.85 -4.79
CA THR A 20 4.98 12.76 -5.56
C THR A 20 5.18 14.05 -6.33
N ARG A 21 6.43 14.35 -6.69
CA ARG A 21 6.73 15.48 -7.58
C ARG A 21 7.93 15.12 -8.44
N ASN A 22 7.72 15.14 -9.76
CA ASN A 22 8.78 14.93 -10.74
C ASN A 22 9.62 13.67 -10.50
N ALA A 23 9.00 12.66 -9.88
CA ALA A 23 9.65 11.40 -9.56
C ALA A 23 8.92 10.26 -10.29
N PRO A 24 9.65 9.34 -10.94
CA PRO A 24 9.01 8.19 -11.54
C PRO A 24 8.29 7.37 -10.49
N SER A 25 7.03 7.03 -10.76
CA SER A 25 6.23 6.23 -9.85
C SER A 25 5.15 5.50 -10.62
N THR A 26 4.63 4.41 -10.01
CA THR A 26 3.49 3.69 -10.52
C THR A 26 2.37 3.81 -9.49
N VAL A 27 1.21 4.25 -9.94
CA VAL A 27 0.07 4.51 -9.06
C VAL A 27 -1.04 3.53 -9.35
N LYS A 28 -1.56 2.88 -8.29
CA LYS A 28 -2.66 1.93 -8.39
C LYS A 28 -3.70 2.20 -7.34
N LEU A 29 -4.94 1.90 -7.65
CA LEU A 29 -5.96 1.68 -6.62
C LEU A 29 -6.09 0.18 -6.46
N ILE A 30 -5.86 -0.29 -5.24
CA ILE A 30 -6.03 -1.70 -4.91
C ILE A 30 -7.38 -1.83 -4.22
N ILE A 31 -8.26 -2.64 -4.79
CA ILE A 31 -9.60 -2.86 -4.25
C ILE A 31 -9.67 -4.31 -3.79
N VAL A 32 -9.75 -4.50 -2.48
CA VAL A 32 -9.80 -5.84 -1.88
C VAL A 32 -11.24 -6.08 -1.45
N ASN A 33 -11.85 -7.13 -2.00
CA ASN A 33 -13.24 -7.45 -1.69
C ASN A 33 -13.39 -7.84 -0.22
N ALA A 34 -14.59 -7.60 0.32
CA ALA A 34 -14.91 -7.94 1.70
C ALA A 34 -14.51 -9.39 2.02
N GLY A 35 -13.82 -9.58 3.13
CA GLY A 35 -13.40 -10.90 3.59
C GLY A 35 -12.17 -11.47 2.89
N GLU A 36 -11.64 -10.78 1.88
CA GLU A 36 -10.50 -11.27 1.11
C GLU A 36 -9.19 -10.63 1.56
N SER A 37 -8.09 -11.27 1.22
CA SER A 37 -6.74 -10.79 1.54
C SER A 37 -5.82 -10.99 0.35
N LEU A 38 -4.86 -10.08 0.21
CA LEU A 38 -3.75 -10.29 -0.72
C LEU A 38 -2.81 -11.34 -0.14
N ARG A 39 -1.92 -11.87 -0.97
CA ARG A 39 -0.87 -12.76 -0.52
C ARG A 39 0.13 -11.98 0.33
N LEU A 40 0.74 -12.65 1.29
CA LEU A 40 1.88 -12.08 1.99
C LEU A 40 3.06 -12.12 1.03
N GLN A 41 3.68 -10.96 0.77
CA GLN A 41 4.68 -10.84 -0.29
C GLN A 41 5.73 -9.79 0.04
N THR A 42 6.85 -9.85 -0.69
CA THR A 42 7.89 -8.83 -0.65
C THR A 42 8.21 -8.36 -2.07
N HIS A 43 8.83 -7.19 -2.17
CA HIS A 43 9.37 -6.66 -3.42
C HIS A 43 10.84 -6.28 -3.21
N GLN A 44 11.68 -6.53 -4.20
CA GLN A 44 13.11 -6.29 -4.11
C GLN A 44 13.54 -4.93 -4.71
N GLU A 45 12.76 -4.40 -5.64
CA GLU A 45 13.18 -3.25 -6.45
C GLU A 45 12.30 -2.02 -6.27
N ARG A 46 11.38 -2.03 -5.30
CA ARG A 46 10.52 -0.87 -5.08
C ARG A 46 10.12 -0.72 -3.62
N ASP A 47 9.94 0.53 -3.22
CA ASP A 47 9.27 0.90 -1.99
C ASP A 47 7.84 1.27 -2.33
N GLU A 48 6.93 1.19 -1.37
CA GLU A 48 5.53 1.53 -1.59
C GLU A 48 5.02 2.47 -0.53
N PHE A 49 4.16 3.38 -0.95
CA PHE A 49 3.37 4.23 -0.08
C PHE A 49 1.90 3.83 -0.24
N TRP A 50 1.20 3.64 0.87
CA TRP A 50 -0.21 3.30 0.86
C TRP A 50 -1.03 4.31 1.64
N ARG A 51 -2.16 4.73 1.07
CA ARG A 51 -3.17 5.50 1.79
C ARG A 51 -4.49 4.77 1.77
N ILE A 52 -5.12 4.64 2.93
CA ILE A 52 -6.44 4.00 3.03
C ILE A 52 -7.48 4.98 2.54
N MET A 53 -8.19 4.61 1.48
CA MET A 53 -9.15 5.49 0.83
C MET A 53 -10.58 5.25 1.31
N SER A 54 -10.96 3.99 1.51
CA SER A 54 -12.30 3.64 1.99
C SER A 54 -12.31 2.22 2.53
N GLY A 55 -13.31 1.91 3.35
CA GLY A 55 -13.53 0.57 3.87
C GLY A 55 -12.82 0.32 5.19
N GLU A 56 -12.66 -0.95 5.52
CA GLU A 56 -12.01 -1.37 6.76
C GLU A 56 -11.25 -2.68 6.54
N GLY A 57 -10.29 -2.92 7.42
CA GLY A 57 -9.49 -4.13 7.35
C GLY A 57 -8.22 -3.96 8.14
N THR A 58 -7.18 -4.68 7.73
CA THR A 58 -5.88 -4.63 8.39
C THR A 58 -4.76 -4.55 7.36
N ILE A 59 -3.66 -3.93 7.80
CA ILE A 59 -2.43 -3.80 7.02
C ILE A 59 -1.32 -4.47 7.82
N ARG A 60 -0.68 -5.45 7.21
CA ARG A 60 0.50 -6.08 7.81
C ARG A 60 1.76 -5.56 7.16
N ILE A 61 2.71 -5.10 7.98
CA ILE A 61 4.03 -4.64 7.55
C ILE A 61 5.05 -5.29 8.45
N GLY A 62 5.90 -6.16 7.87
CA GLY A 62 6.80 -6.98 8.66
C GLY A 62 5.99 -7.94 9.53
N ASP A 63 6.27 -7.94 10.81
CA ASP A 63 5.53 -8.77 11.79
C ASP A 63 4.46 -8.00 12.56
N LYS A 64 4.20 -6.76 12.16
CA LYS A 64 3.20 -5.90 12.81
C LYS A 64 1.95 -5.78 11.97
N THR A 65 0.80 -5.79 12.63
CA THR A 65 -0.50 -5.62 11.99
C THR A 65 -1.15 -4.35 12.52
N HIS A 66 -1.64 -3.52 11.60
CA HIS A 66 -2.28 -2.25 11.91
C HIS A 66 -3.71 -2.27 11.41
N PRO A 67 -4.65 -1.62 12.11
CA PRO A 67 -5.99 -1.44 11.55
C PRO A 67 -5.92 -0.49 10.34
N ALA A 68 -6.66 -0.81 9.29
CA ALA A 68 -6.78 0.06 8.12
C ALA A 68 -7.82 1.13 8.41
N VAL A 69 -7.37 2.35 8.69
CA VAL A 69 -8.23 3.49 9.02
C VAL A 69 -8.20 4.47 7.86
N VAL A 70 -9.38 4.90 7.38
CA VAL A 70 -9.49 5.84 6.26
C VAL A 70 -8.65 7.09 6.54
N GLY A 71 -7.82 7.45 5.57
CA GLY A 71 -6.90 8.58 5.68
C GLY A 71 -5.55 8.25 6.28
N ALA A 72 -5.36 7.04 6.81
CA ALA A 72 -4.07 6.62 7.35
C ALA A 72 -3.09 6.30 6.22
N ASP A 73 -1.82 6.60 6.45
CA ASP A 73 -0.73 6.38 5.51
C ASP A 73 0.24 5.36 6.06
N TYR A 74 0.77 4.51 5.17
CA TYR A 74 1.76 3.51 5.51
C TYR A 74 2.87 3.51 4.47
N PHE A 75 4.10 3.35 4.93
CA PHE A 75 5.24 3.21 4.06
C PHE A 75 5.78 1.78 4.17
N ILE A 76 5.94 1.13 3.03
CA ILE A 76 6.43 -0.24 2.95
C ILE A 76 7.78 -0.22 2.25
N PRO A 77 8.89 -0.34 3.00
CA PRO A 77 10.22 -0.42 2.39
C PRO A 77 10.35 -1.68 1.55
N ARG A 78 11.18 -1.62 0.53
CA ARG A 78 11.51 -2.83 -0.23
C ARG A 78 12.03 -3.91 0.70
N THR A 79 11.82 -5.16 0.35
CA THR A 79 12.19 -6.38 1.07
C THR A 79 11.37 -6.66 2.34
N ILE A 80 10.50 -5.75 2.78
CA ILE A 80 9.68 -5.98 3.96
C ILE A 80 8.37 -6.66 3.55
N ALA A 81 8.04 -7.75 4.24
CA ALA A 81 6.82 -8.51 3.97
C ALA A 81 5.59 -7.65 4.29
N HIS A 82 4.57 -7.74 3.45
CA HIS A 82 3.36 -6.94 3.63
C HIS A 82 2.13 -7.64 3.06
N ARG A 83 0.97 -7.27 3.60
CA ARG A 83 -0.33 -7.81 3.19
C ARG A 83 -1.44 -6.81 3.51
N ILE A 84 -2.42 -6.74 2.62
CA ILE A 84 -3.66 -6.00 2.84
C ILE A 84 -4.78 -7.02 2.98
N SER A 85 -5.59 -6.88 4.04
CA SER A 85 -6.75 -7.75 4.28
C SER A 85 -7.98 -6.89 4.51
N ALA A 86 -9.05 -7.16 3.75
CA ALA A 86 -10.31 -6.48 3.95
C ALA A 86 -11.07 -7.10 5.13
N GLY A 87 -11.87 -6.29 5.79
CA GLY A 87 -12.76 -6.75 6.85
C GLY A 87 -14.15 -7.09 6.30
N THR A 88 -15.18 -6.57 6.95
CA THR A 88 -16.58 -6.85 6.56
C THR A 88 -17.03 -6.04 5.35
N SER A 89 -16.25 -5.05 4.95
CA SER A 89 -16.49 -4.28 3.72
C SER A 89 -15.24 -4.30 2.84
N SER A 90 -15.42 -3.95 1.56
CA SER A 90 -14.28 -3.80 0.65
C SER A 90 -13.32 -2.75 1.18
N LEU A 91 -12.04 -2.96 0.96
CA LEU A 91 -10.99 -2.04 1.37
C LEU A 91 -10.33 -1.47 0.12
N VAL A 92 -10.26 -0.15 0.02
CA VAL A 92 -9.62 0.53 -1.12
C VAL A 92 -8.38 1.23 -0.64
N VAL A 93 -7.25 0.92 -1.26
CA VAL A 93 -5.94 1.45 -0.91
C VAL A 93 -5.32 2.11 -2.13
N LEU A 94 -4.89 3.36 -1.98
CA LEU A 94 -4.06 4.02 -2.99
C LEU A 94 -2.62 3.59 -2.77
N GLU A 95 -2.02 2.98 -3.79
CA GLU A 95 -0.63 2.55 -3.75
C GLU A 95 0.21 3.36 -4.71
N ILE A 96 1.31 3.89 -4.23
CA ILE A 96 2.31 4.56 -5.05
C ILE A 96 3.62 3.80 -4.89
N ALA A 97 4.08 3.18 -5.97
CA ALA A 97 5.33 2.43 -5.97
C ALA A 97 6.46 3.30 -6.51
N PHE A 98 7.56 3.35 -5.79
CA PHE A 98 8.76 4.10 -6.15
C PHE A 98 9.87 3.10 -6.47
N GLY A 99 10.37 3.17 -7.68
CA GLY A 99 11.34 2.21 -8.20
C GLY A 99 10.71 1.40 -9.30
N ARG A 100 11.21 0.19 -9.50
CA ARG A 100 10.76 -0.67 -10.59
C ARG A 100 9.52 -1.47 -10.17
N ALA A 101 8.37 -1.11 -10.71
CA ALA A 101 7.10 -1.75 -10.38
C ALA A 101 6.78 -2.86 -11.40
N ASP A 102 7.57 -3.92 -11.40
CA ASP A 102 7.39 -5.07 -12.27
C ASP A 102 6.70 -6.19 -11.49
N GLU A 103 5.65 -6.78 -12.07
CA GLU A 103 4.94 -7.89 -11.45
C GLU A 103 5.84 -9.11 -11.20
N LYS A 104 6.94 -9.23 -11.91
CA LYS A 104 7.93 -10.28 -11.68
C LYS A 104 8.74 -10.05 -10.40
N ASP A 105 8.75 -8.84 -9.87
CA ASP A 105 9.43 -8.51 -8.63
C ASP A 105 8.53 -8.77 -7.43
N ILE A 106 8.01 -9.98 -7.33
CA ILE A 106 7.16 -10.41 -6.23
C ILE A 106 7.65 -11.73 -5.70
N VAL A 107 7.98 -11.76 -4.40
CA VAL A 107 8.20 -13.01 -3.69
C VAL A 107 7.00 -13.23 -2.79
N ARG A 108 6.22 -14.25 -3.12
CA ARG A 108 5.00 -14.59 -2.38
C ARG A 108 5.34 -15.56 -1.27
N LEU A 109 5.13 -15.13 -0.03
CA LEU A 109 5.45 -15.91 1.14
C LEU A 109 4.27 -16.77 1.59
N GLU A 110 3.06 -16.31 1.30
CA GLU A 110 1.82 -16.96 1.69
C GLU A 110 0.71 -16.56 0.73
N ASP A 111 -0.20 -17.48 0.44
CA ASP A 111 -1.33 -17.20 -0.44
C ASP A 111 -2.61 -17.65 0.27
N SER A 112 -3.51 -16.70 0.57
CA SER A 112 -4.77 -16.96 1.25
C SER A 112 -5.73 -17.81 0.42
N TYR A 113 -5.44 -18.01 -0.87
CA TYR A 113 -6.24 -18.83 -1.78
C TYR A 113 -5.64 -20.23 -1.98
N GLY A 114 -4.68 -20.61 -1.14
CA GLY A 114 -4.08 -21.94 -1.19
C GLY A 114 -2.96 -22.13 -2.19
N ARG A 115 -2.54 -21.09 -2.88
CA ARG A 115 -1.42 -21.16 -3.82
C ARG A 115 -0.12 -20.85 -3.10
N THR A 116 0.97 -21.47 -3.51
CA THR A 116 2.30 -21.18 -2.99
C THR A 116 3.15 -20.50 -4.06
N SER A 117 4.16 -19.81 -3.61
CA SER A 117 5.09 -19.10 -4.50
C SER A 117 6.22 -20.01 -4.91
#